data_9078cd460a1f395e6b0568682aef3a6c
#
_entry.id   9078cd460a1f395e6b0568682aef3a6c
#
_cell.length_a   1.000
_cell.length_b   1.000
_cell.length_c   1.000
_cell.angle_alpha   90.00
_cell.angle_beta   90.00
_cell.angle_gamma   90.00
#
_symmetry.space_group_name_H-M   'P 1'
#
loop_
_entity.id
_entity.type
_entity.pdbx_description
1 polymer ?
#
loop_
_entity_poly.entity_id
_entity_poly.type
_entity_poly.pdbx_seq_one_letter_code
_entity_poly.pdbx_strand_id
1 'polypeptide(L)'
;VILIEGAGSPAEINIAEYDIANMLLAEKISAPVILIADIERGGCFASIVGTLGLLKPQHCELVKGIVINKFRGDKLILDGAITTIERMTKKEVLGILPRIEFTLPNEDSLDETKVQSPEVSPESLDEQVNILASKVKEIIDIKSIVSRVVGLEQKWM
;
A
#
# COMPACT_ATOMS: atom_id res chain seq x y z
N VAL A 1 10.96 10.60 -9.15
CA VAL A 1 10.59 9.71 -8.03
C VAL A 1 10.59 8.28 -8.53
N ILE A 2 11.16 7.36 -7.77
CA ILE A 2 11.11 5.92 -8.03
C ILE A 2 10.14 5.32 -7.02
N LEU A 3 9.19 4.52 -7.49
CA LEU A 3 8.32 3.69 -6.66
C LEU A 3 8.85 2.27 -6.67
N ILE A 4 8.96 1.68 -5.49
CA ILE A 4 9.41 0.30 -5.32
C ILE A 4 8.26 -0.46 -4.64
N GLU A 5 7.78 -1.49 -5.29
CA GLU A 5 6.83 -2.42 -4.69
C GLU A 5 7.58 -3.54 -3.98
N GLY A 6 7.16 -3.83 -2.76
CA GLY A 6 7.65 -4.99 -2.02
C GLY A 6 6.94 -6.28 -2.43
N ALA A 7 7.40 -7.40 -1.96
CA ALA A 7 6.79 -8.70 -2.18
C ALA A 7 6.34 -9.33 -0.85
N GLY A 8 5.13 -9.85 -0.81
CA GLY A 8 4.55 -10.47 0.38
C GLY A 8 4.34 -9.48 1.54
N SER A 9 4.50 -9.96 2.77
CA SER A 9 4.37 -9.14 3.98
C SER A 9 5.73 -8.67 4.48
N PRO A 10 5.87 -7.40 4.91
CA PRO A 10 7.12 -6.91 5.49
C PRO A 10 7.39 -7.46 6.91
N ALA A 11 6.48 -8.23 7.48
CA ALA A 11 6.55 -8.77 8.84
C ALA A 11 6.60 -10.31 8.89
N GLU A 12 7.16 -10.94 7.87
CA GLU A 12 7.43 -12.38 7.85
C GLU A 12 8.63 -12.71 8.74
N ILE A 13 8.36 -12.94 10.03
CA ILE A 13 9.41 -13.12 11.07
C ILE A 13 10.34 -14.29 10.81
N ASN A 14 9.85 -15.33 10.11
CA ASN A 14 10.61 -16.52 9.74
C ASN A 14 11.68 -16.27 8.67
N ILE A 15 11.54 -15.22 7.88
CA ILE A 15 12.48 -14.85 6.81
C ILE A 15 12.97 -13.39 6.92
N ALA A 16 12.68 -12.72 8.03
CA ALA A 16 12.99 -11.29 8.21
C ALA A 16 14.48 -10.92 8.00
N GLU A 17 15.40 -11.85 8.22
CA GLU A 17 16.84 -11.64 7.98
C GLU A 17 17.24 -11.75 6.50
N TYR A 18 16.37 -12.30 5.68
CA TYR A 18 16.57 -12.53 4.24
C TYR A 18 15.62 -11.73 3.38
N ASP A 19 14.81 -10.86 3.98
CA ASP A 19 13.80 -10.04 3.28
C ASP A 19 14.43 -8.94 2.44
N ILE A 20 14.96 -9.31 1.29
CA ILE A 20 15.58 -8.38 0.34
C ILE A 20 14.57 -7.54 -0.45
N ALA A 21 13.27 -7.85 -0.36
CA ALA A 21 12.23 -7.23 -1.17
C ALA A 21 11.50 -6.09 -0.44
N ASN A 22 11.54 -6.07 0.89
CA ASN A 22 10.78 -5.13 1.70
C ASN A 22 11.69 -4.25 2.58
N MET A 23 11.69 -4.51 3.90
CA MET A 23 12.27 -3.58 4.87
C MET A 23 13.80 -3.51 4.86
N LEU A 24 14.50 -4.58 4.51
CA LEU A 24 15.97 -4.52 4.40
C LEU A 24 16.41 -3.63 3.22
N LEU A 25 15.67 -3.70 2.09
CA LEU A 25 15.94 -2.81 0.97
C LEU A 25 15.62 -1.36 1.36
N ALA A 26 14.44 -1.13 1.95
CA ALA A 26 14.02 0.20 2.38
C ALA A 26 15.03 0.83 3.35
N GLU A 27 15.54 0.07 4.32
CA GLU A 27 16.58 0.50 5.25
C GLU A 27 17.87 0.87 4.50
N LYS A 28 18.33 -0.02 3.62
CA LYS A 28 19.59 0.17 2.89
C LYS A 28 19.62 1.44 2.05
N ILE A 29 18.51 1.83 1.47
CA ILE A 29 18.40 3.03 0.64
C ILE A 29 17.73 4.20 1.35
N SER A 30 17.41 4.04 2.64
CA SER A 30 16.69 5.02 3.46
C SER A 30 15.37 5.47 2.82
N ALA A 31 14.67 4.55 2.18
CA ALA A 31 13.39 4.86 1.51
C ALA A 31 12.25 4.98 2.52
N PRO A 32 11.43 6.02 2.42
CA PRO A 32 10.18 6.07 3.17
C PRO A 32 9.21 5.01 2.66
N VAL A 33 8.47 4.39 3.56
CA VAL A 33 7.55 3.29 3.28
C VAL A 33 6.11 3.72 3.53
N ILE A 34 5.21 3.32 2.64
CA ILE A 34 3.76 3.39 2.84
C ILE A 34 3.26 1.95 2.97
N LEU A 35 2.63 1.65 4.11
CA LEU A 35 2.03 0.34 4.34
C LEU A 35 0.64 0.30 3.69
N ILE A 36 0.44 -0.63 2.76
CA ILE A 36 -0.86 -0.89 2.13
C ILE A 36 -1.53 -2.06 2.83
N ALA A 37 -2.74 -1.84 3.32
CA ALA A 37 -3.50 -2.86 4.05
C ALA A 37 -4.81 -3.19 3.33
N ASP A 38 -5.00 -4.46 2.98
CA ASP A 38 -6.22 -4.96 2.33
C ASP A 38 -7.32 -5.22 3.37
N ILE A 39 -8.45 -4.49 3.24
CA ILE A 39 -9.58 -4.64 4.18
C ILE A 39 -10.61 -5.69 3.73
N GLU A 40 -10.51 -6.19 2.52
CA GLU A 40 -11.53 -7.05 1.94
C GLU A 40 -11.70 -8.38 2.69
N ARG A 41 -10.62 -8.92 3.23
CA ARG A 41 -10.61 -10.22 3.91
C ARG A 41 -10.94 -10.18 5.40
N GLY A 42 -11.17 -8.99 5.96
CA GLY A 42 -11.31 -8.80 7.40
C GLY A 42 -9.97 -8.83 8.15
N GLY A 43 -9.97 -8.45 9.43
CA GLY A 43 -8.77 -8.42 10.26
C GLY A 43 -7.73 -7.36 9.87
N CYS A 44 -8.03 -6.46 8.95
CA CYS A 44 -7.12 -5.45 8.43
C CYS A 44 -6.44 -4.64 9.55
N PHE A 45 -7.20 -4.17 10.51
CA PHE A 45 -6.66 -3.37 11.62
C PHE A 45 -5.72 -4.18 12.53
N ALA A 46 -6.06 -5.44 12.81
CA ALA A 46 -5.18 -6.34 13.54
C ALA A 46 -3.89 -6.62 12.76
N SER A 47 -4.01 -6.79 11.45
CA SER A 47 -2.87 -6.97 10.54
C SER A 47 -1.94 -5.76 10.54
N ILE A 48 -2.48 -4.53 10.48
CA ILE A 48 -1.70 -3.29 10.57
C ILE A 48 -0.92 -3.24 11.88
N VAL A 49 -1.60 -3.43 13.01
CA VAL A 49 -0.96 -3.39 14.34
C VAL A 49 0.08 -4.49 14.48
N GLY A 50 -0.26 -5.71 14.06
CA GLY A 50 0.66 -6.85 14.11
C GLY A 50 1.89 -6.63 13.25
N THR A 51 1.72 -6.17 12.02
CA THR A 51 2.83 -5.86 11.11
C THR A 51 3.77 -4.83 11.73
N LEU A 52 3.25 -3.69 12.16
CA LEU A 52 4.08 -2.63 12.76
C LEU A 52 4.72 -3.07 14.09
N GLY A 53 4.03 -3.90 14.86
CA GLY A 53 4.54 -4.44 16.12
C GLY A 53 5.65 -5.49 15.96
N LEU A 54 5.69 -6.18 14.83
CA LEU A 54 6.71 -7.20 14.50
C LEU A 54 7.95 -6.60 13.81
N LEU A 55 7.81 -5.41 13.22
CA LEU A 55 8.96 -4.73 12.61
C LEU A 55 9.99 -4.30 13.66
N LYS A 56 11.27 -4.35 13.28
CA LYS A 56 12.35 -3.72 14.07
C LYS A 56 12.06 -2.22 14.22
N PRO A 57 12.44 -1.57 15.35
CA PRO A 57 12.18 -0.15 15.56
C PRO A 57 12.62 0.75 14.39
N GLN A 58 13.82 0.55 13.86
CA GLN A 58 14.33 1.32 12.72
C GLN A 58 13.50 1.11 11.44
N HIS A 59 12.97 -0.08 11.21
CA HIS A 59 12.08 -0.35 10.08
C HIS A 59 10.72 0.32 10.28
N CYS A 60 10.17 0.25 11.50
CA CYS A 60 8.93 0.92 11.82
C CYS A 60 9.02 2.45 11.62
N GLU A 61 10.18 3.07 11.89
CA GLU A 61 10.44 4.49 11.64
C GLU A 61 10.39 4.86 10.15
N LEU A 62 10.75 3.96 9.26
CA LEU A 62 10.65 4.17 7.82
C LEU A 62 9.19 4.21 7.34
N VAL A 63 8.27 3.55 8.04
CA VAL A 63 6.85 3.59 7.68
C VAL A 63 6.29 4.97 8.02
N LYS A 64 5.91 5.73 6.99
CA LYS A 64 5.43 7.11 7.09
C LYS A 64 3.92 7.24 7.12
N GLY A 65 3.21 6.20 6.71
CA GLY A 65 1.76 6.19 6.76
C GLY A 65 1.16 4.88 6.25
N ILE A 66 -0.15 4.82 6.32
CA ILE A 66 -0.95 3.64 6.00
C ILE A 66 -1.96 4.00 4.93
N VAL A 67 -2.18 3.13 3.95
CA VAL A 67 -3.31 3.21 3.03
C VAL A 67 -4.17 1.97 3.21
N ILE A 68 -5.46 2.17 3.43
CA ILE A 68 -6.45 1.07 3.49
C ILE A 68 -6.98 0.86 2.08
N ASN A 69 -6.86 -0.35 1.57
CA ASN A 69 -7.23 -0.68 0.18
C ASN A 69 -8.44 -1.61 0.12
N LYS A 70 -9.19 -1.53 -0.98
CA LYS A 70 -10.34 -2.36 -1.33
C LYS A 70 -11.52 -2.22 -0.38
N PHE A 71 -11.72 -1.06 0.20
CA PHE A 71 -12.87 -0.81 1.07
C PHE A 71 -14.18 -0.85 0.28
N ARG A 72 -15.21 -1.43 0.90
CA ARG A 72 -16.58 -1.44 0.39
C ARG A 72 -17.51 -0.84 1.44
N GLY A 73 -18.31 0.12 1.06
CA GLY A 73 -19.29 0.75 1.92
C GLY A 73 -19.05 2.22 2.20
N ASP A 74 -19.69 2.73 3.22
CA ASP A 74 -19.57 4.12 3.64
C ASP A 74 -18.32 4.32 4.50
N LYS A 75 -17.43 5.23 4.08
CA LYS A 75 -16.19 5.55 4.79
C LYS A 75 -16.42 6.03 6.23
N LEU A 76 -17.56 6.64 6.53
CA LEU A 76 -17.92 7.10 7.87
C LEU A 76 -17.88 5.98 8.92
N ILE A 77 -18.12 4.74 8.50
CA ILE A 77 -18.04 3.57 9.40
C ILE A 77 -16.62 3.36 9.92
N LEU A 78 -15.60 3.83 9.20
CA LEU A 78 -14.20 3.62 9.56
C LEU A 78 -13.62 4.70 10.48
N ASP A 79 -14.28 5.83 10.68
CA ASP A 79 -13.70 6.99 11.38
C ASP A 79 -13.18 6.64 12.78
N GLY A 80 -13.97 5.93 13.57
CA GLY A 80 -13.59 5.48 14.91
C GLY A 80 -12.43 4.47 14.90
N ALA A 81 -12.40 3.60 13.88
CA ALA A 81 -11.35 2.60 13.72
C ALA A 81 -10.04 3.29 13.28
N ILE A 82 -10.11 4.25 12.35
CA ILE A 82 -8.96 5.03 11.89
C ILE A 82 -8.33 5.77 13.06
N THR A 83 -9.12 6.55 13.81
CA THR A 83 -8.64 7.26 15.00
C THR A 83 -7.95 6.31 16.00
N THR A 84 -8.50 5.11 16.15
CA THR A 84 -7.93 4.10 17.05
C THR A 84 -6.59 3.58 16.54
N ILE A 85 -6.50 3.25 15.25
CA ILE A 85 -5.28 2.75 14.61
C ILE A 85 -4.18 3.80 14.64
N GLU A 86 -4.46 5.04 14.29
CA GLU A 86 -3.48 6.13 14.33
C GLU A 86 -2.95 6.36 15.74
N ARG A 87 -3.83 6.31 16.75
CA ARG A 87 -3.44 6.42 18.16
C ARG A 87 -2.54 5.27 18.60
N MET A 88 -2.84 4.03 18.18
CA MET A 88 -2.09 2.81 18.53
C MET A 88 -0.73 2.75 17.83
N THR A 89 -0.71 3.03 16.55
CA THR A 89 0.46 2.84 15.70
C THR A 89 1.36 4.07 15.59
N LYS A 90 0.83 5.24 15.92
CA LYS A 90 1.47 6.55 15.69
C LYS A 90 1.76 6.79 14.20
N LYS A 91 0.99 6.16 13.33
CA LYS A 91 1.06 6.33 11.88
C LYS A 91 -0.26 6.86 11.37
N GLU A 92 -0.19 7.85 10.47
CA GLU A 92 -1.35 8.47 9.83
C GLU A 92 -1.95 7.52 8.78
N VAL A 93 -3.28 7.48 8.68
CA VAL A 93 -3.99 6.84 7.56
C VAL A 93 -4.11 7.86 6.43
N LEU A 94 -3.25 7.72 5.42
CA LEU A 94 -3.11 8.64 4.30
C LEU A 94 -4.28 8.59 3.32
N GLY A 95 -5.04 7.50 3.33
CA GLY A 95 -6.22 7.37 2.48
C GLY A 95 -6.89 6.01 2.57
N ILE A 96 -8.14 5.99 2.10
CA ILE A 96 -8.97 4.79 2.00
C ILE A 96 -9.39 4.65 0.54
N LEU A 97 -8.82 3.67 -0.15
CA LEU A 97 -9.18 3.34 -1.52
C LEU A 97 -10.38 2.40 -1.52
N PRO A 98 -11.42 2.70 -2.29
CA PRO A 98 -12.51 1.76 -2.48
C PRO A 98 -12.03 0.57 -3.29
N ARG A 99 -12.81 -0.51 -3.28
CA ARG A 99 -12.62 -1.55 -4.29
C ARG A 99 -12.91 -0.96 -5.66
N ILE A 100 -11.90 -0.96 -6.49
CA ILE A 100 -11.97 -0.51 -7.89
C ILE A 100 -12.01 -1.77 -8.75
N GLU A 101 -12.98 -1.85 -9.64
CA GLU A 101 -13.02 -2.91 -10.64
C GLU A 101 -12.20 -2.47 -11.85
N PHE A 102 -11.20 -3.23 -12.18
CA PHE A 102 -10.34 -3.07 -13.34
C PHE A 102 -9.82 -4.44 -13.78
N THR A 103 -9.45 -4.55 -15.04
CA THR A 103 -8.90 -5.77 -15.62
C THR A 103 -7.42 -5.57 -15.91
N LEU A 104 -6.57 -5.95 -14.95
CA LEU A 104 -5.14 -6.05 -15.14
C LEU A 104 -4.70 -7.51 -15.09
N PRO A 105 -3.65 -7.90 -15.82
CA PRO A 105 -3.06 -9.22 -15.69
C PRO A 105 -2.68 -9.47 -14.21
N ASN A 106 -2.92 -10.69 -13.73
CA ASN A 106 -2.44 -11.09 -12.42
C ASN A 106 -0.91 -11.16 -12.46
N GLU A 107 -0.25 -10.52 -11.50
CA GLU A 107 1.21 -10.54 -11.37
C GLU A 107 1.71 -11.93 -10.93
N ASP A 108 0.95 -12.60 -10.06
CA ASP A 108 1.27 -13.94 -9.58
C ASP A 108 0.87 -15.01 -10.60
N SER A 109 1.74 -15.23 -11.58
CA SER A 109 1.62 -16.33 -12.55
C SER A 109 1.88 -17.73 -11.96
N LEU A 110 2.09 -17.85 -10.66
CA LEU A 110 2.33 -19.12 -9.98
C LEU A 110 1.07 -19.97 -9.75
N ASP A 111 -0.10 -19.41 -9.98
CA ASP A 111 -1.36 -20.16 -9.86
C ASP A 111 -1.71 -20.79 -11.23
N GLU A 112 -1.00 -21.87 -11.59
CA GLU A 112 -1.20 -22.65 -12.85
C GLU A 112 -2.63 -23.19 -13.00
N THR A 113 -3.48 -23.07 -11.97
CA THR A 113 -4.86 -23.56 -11.99
C THR A 113 -5.87 -22.51 -12.47
N LYS A 114 -5.47 -21.24 -12.62
CA LYS A 114 -6.36 -20.20 -13.13
C LYS A 114 -6.26 -20.10 -14.64
N VAL A 115 -7.42 -20.29 -15.27
CA VAL A 115 -7.72 -20.01 -16.67
C VAL A 115 -6.90 -18.83 -17.17
N GLN A 116 -6.20 -19.01 -18.30
CA GLN A 116 -5.42 -17.98 -18.98
C GLN A 116 -6.10 -16.63 -18.88
N SER A 117 -5.44 -15.68 -18.20
CA SER A 117 -5.90 -14.30 -18.24
C SER A 117 -6.04 -13.90 -19.71
N PRO A 118 -7.13 -13.29 -20.14
CA PRO A 118 -7.26 -12.84 -21.52
C PRO A 118 -6.03 -11.99 -21.86
N GLU A 119 -5.42 -12.22 -23.01
CA GLU A 119 -4.36 -11.36 -23.52
C GLU A 119 -4.92 -9.93 -23.60
N VAL A 120 -4.49 -9.09 -22.68
CA VAL A 120 -4.90 -7.68 -22.67
C VAL A 120 -4.00 -6.96 -23.64
N SER A 121 -4.57 -6.31 -24.65
CA SER A 121 -3.77 -5.52 -25.58
C SER A 121 -3.07 -4.37 -24.85
N PRO A 122 -1.90 -3.90 -25.32
CA PRO A 122 -1.21 -2.76 -24.70
C PRO A 122 -2.10 -1.52 -24.55
N GLU A 123 -2.93 -1.22 -25.54
CA GLU A 123 -3.86 -0.08 -25.51
C GLU A 123 -4.93 -0.27 -24.42
N SER A 124 -5.44 -1.49 -24.26
CA SER A 124 -6.40 -1.81 -23.19
C SER A 124 -5.75 -1.73 -21.81
N LEU A 125 -4.48 -2.10 -21.68
CA LEU A 125 -3.73 -1.98 -20.44
C LEU A 125 -3.56 -0.51 -20.04
N ASP A 126 -3.12 0.35 -20.95
CA ASP A 126 -2.98 1.79 -20.70
C ASP A 126 -4.29 2.45 -20.29
N GLU A 127 -5.40 2.05 -20.91
CA GLU A 127 -6.73 2.53 -20.54
C GLU A 127 -7.08 2.13 -19.10
N GLN A 128 -6.89 0.87 -18.73
CA GLN A 128 -7.16 0.38 -17.36
C GLN A 128 -6.28 1.07 -16.31
N VAL A 129 -5.00 1.27 -16.62
CA VAL A 129 -4.07 2.02 -15.75
C VAL A 129 -4.52 3.47 -15.58
N ASN A 130 -4.96 4.13 -16.64
CA ASN A 130 -5.47 5.50 -16.58
C ASN A 130 -6.76 5.62 -15.76
N ILE A 131 -7.67 4.65 -15.88
CA ILE A 131 -8.89 4.59 -15.06
C ILE A 131 -8.51 4.46 -13.58
N LEU A 132 -7.62 3.54 -13.24
CA LEU A 132 -7.15 3.34 -11.87
C LEU A 132 -6.47 4.60 -11.34
N ALA A 133 -5.54 5.19 -12.10
CA ALA A 133 -4.82 6.40 -11.72
C ALA A 133 -5.75 7.59 -11.46
N SER A 134 -6.78 7.76 -12.29
CA SER A 134 -7.78 8.83 -12.11
C SER A 134 -8.56 8.66 -10.82
N LYS A 135 -9.03 7.44 -10.54
CA LYS A 135 -9.76 7.13 -9.30
C LYS A 135 -8.90 7.30 -8.06
N VAL A 136 -7.64 6.89 -8.12
CA VAL A 136 -6.70 7.09 -7.00
C VAL A 136 -6.48 8.57 -6.73
N LYS A 137 -6.26 9.39 -7.78
CA LYS A 137 -6.07 10.85 -7.65
C LYS A 137 -7.27 11.59 -7.05
N GLU A 138 -8.49 11.11 -7.28
CA GLU A 138 -9.71 11.70 -6.70
C GLU A 138 -9.81 11.46 -5.19
N ILE A 139 -9.17 10.41 -4.68
CA ILE A 139 -9.34 9.93 -3.31
C ILE A 139 -8.13 10.27 -2.44
N ILE A 140 -6.94 10.15 -3.02
CA ILE A 140 -5.66 10.35 -2.33
C ILE A 140 -4.98 11.60 -2.86
N ASP A 141 -4.65 12.52 -1.97
CA ASP A 141 -3.78 13.65 -2.32
C ASP A 141 -2.33 13.18 -2.49
N ILE A 142 -2.04 12.68 -3.69
CA ILE A 142 -0.71 12.17 -4.05
C ILE A 142 0.37 13.23 -3.84
N LYS A 143 0.10 14.50 -4.13
CA LYS A 143 1.07 15.58 -3.95
C LYS A 143 1.42 15.78 -2.48
N SER A 144 0.40 15.79 -1.62
CA SER A 144 0.59 15.87 -0.18
C SER A 144 1.37 14.67 0.37
N ILE A 145 1.07 13.46 -0.10
CA ILE A 145 1.81 12.25 0.30
C ILE A 145 3.28 12.36 -0.11
N VAL A 146 3.56 12.65 -1.38
CA VAL A 146 4.93 12.78 -1.88
C VAL A 146 5.70 13.86 -1.11
N SER A 147 5.09 15.02 -0.86
CA SER A 147 5.70 16.10 -0.07
C SER A 147 6.04 15.65 1.35
N ARG A 148 5.09 15.05 2.06
CA ARG A 148 5.25 14.64 3.46
C ARG A 148 6.15 13.41 3.62
N VAL A 149 6.02 12.43 2.72
CA VAL A 149 6.73 11.15 2.81
C VAL A 149 8.16 11.29 2.30
N VAL A 150 8.39 12.02 1.22
CA VAL A 150 9.70 12.15 0.59
C VAL A 150 10.46 13.39 1.07
N GLY A 151 9.79 14.30 1.79
CA GLY A 151 10.41 15.54 2.29
C GLY A 151 10.79 16.51 1.18
N LEU A 152 10.22 16.38 0.01
CA LEU A 152 10.40 17.30 -1.11
C LEU A 152 9.46 18.48 -0.89
N GLU A 153 9.97 19.54 -0.26
CA GLU A 153 9.29 20.84 -0.31
C GLU A 153 9.01 21.21 -1.78
N GLN A 154 7.80 21.70 -2.03
CA GLN A 154 7.22 22.14 -3.31
C GLN A 154 8.23 22.78 -4.26
N LYS A 155 8.91 21.99 -5.09
CA LYS A 155 9.70 22.45 -6.23
C LYS A 155 9.17 21.96 -7.57
N TRP A 156 7.86 21.73 -7.64
CA TRP A 156 7.19 21.34 -8.88
C TRP A 156 6.04 22.35 -9.15
N MET A 157 6.41 23.55 -9.53
CA MET A 157 5.57 24.44 -10.34
C MET A 157 6.09 24.46 -11.76
#